data_3943080479ba4aaaac0410e87510957f
#
_entry.id   3943080479ba4aaaac0410e87510957f
#
_cell.length_a   1.000
_cell.length_b   1.000
_cell.length_c   1.000
_cell.angle_alpha   90.00
_cell.angle_beta   90.00
_cell.angle_gamma   90.00
#
_symmetry.space_group_name_H-M   'P 1'
#
loop_
_entity.id
_entity.type
_entity.pdbx_description
1 polymer ?
#
loop_
_entity_poly.entity_id
_entity_poly.type
_entity_poly.pdbx_seq_one_letter_code
_entity_poly.pdbx_strand_id
1 'polypeptide(L)'
;MKNVFFALLAALMLAGMLAGCMNSSEVPMGSATAAPSQTEAPAHTKISIVTTIFPEYDWVREILGDKADSAEITMLLDNGVDLHSYQPTADDIIKLSDCDLFVYVGGESDGWVEDALKSAANRDRKVIHLLDVLGDSVKEEETVEGMQEEEEDHEEKEYDEHVWLSLKNAKTLVGAISAALQELDPDNKDTYAANAEAYGQKLSALDAEYQKAVSAGTYKTLLFGDRFPFRYLVDDYGLSYYAAFVGCSAESEASFETVSFLARKVDEGKLPCVMTIEGKNHKIAETIVQNTAGKNQKILTMDSMQSTTAQDVANGTTYLSLMAKNLDVLKEALG
;
A
#
# COMPACT_ATOMS: atom_id res chain seq x y z
N MET A 1 49.90 -3.27 -18.74
CA MET A 1 50.71 -3.25 -19.99
C MET A 1 49.79 -2.84 -21.12
N LYS A 2 50.21 -1.76 -21.77
CA LYS A 2 49.93 -1.33 -23.17
C LYS A 2 48.42 -1.04 -23.48
N ASN A 3 47.95 0.26 -23.50
CA ASN A 3 48.24 1.27 -24.56
C ASN A 3 47.70 0.79 -25.93
N VAL A 4 47.01 1.52 -26.81
CA VAL A 4 47.15 2.93 -27.20
C VAL A 4 46.19 3.18 -28.39
N PHE A 5 45.63 4.42 -28.51
CA PHE A 5 45.44 5.24 -29.72
C PHE A 5 44.37 4.87 -30.77
N PHE A 6 43.57 5.77 -31.28
CA PHE A 6 43.70 6.87 -32.28
C PHE A 6 42.34 7.57 -32.38
N ALA A 7 42.11 8.77 -32.21
CA ALA A 7 42.50 10.05 -32.84
C ALA A 7 41.78 10.36 -34.18
N LEU A 8 41.01 11.47 -34.06
CA LEU A 8 40.81 12.55 -35.07
C LEU A 8 40.50 12.21 -36.53
N LEU A 9 39.40 12.81 -37.04
CA LEU A 9 39.47 13.66 -38.26
C LEU A 9 38.40 14.75 -38.23
N ALA A 10 38.89 15.95 -38.35
CA ALA A 10 38.14 17.21 -38.60
C ALA A 10 38.22 17.58 -40.08
N ALA A 11 37.42 18.57 -40.44
CA ALA A 11 37.52 19.47 -41.57
C ALA A 11 36.42 19.26 -42.63
N LEU A 12 35.77 20.23 -43.16
CA LEU A 12 35.87 21.64 -43.47
C LEU A 12 35.01 21.92 -44.69
N MET A 13 34.34 23.09 -44.70
CA MET A 13 33.97 23.93 -45.85
C MET A 13 32.78 23.51 -46.71
N LEU A 14 31.85 24.36 -47.14
CA LEU A 14 32.03 25.63 -47.81
C LEU A 14 30.69 26.47 -47.84
N ALA A 15 30.85 27.74 -47.82
CA ALA A 15 29.85 28.79 -47.97
C ALA A 15 29.19 28.83 -49.35
N GLY A 16 27.96 29.30 -49.40
CA GLY A 16 27.26 29.71 -50.64
C GLY A 16 26.35 30.89 -50.36
N MET A 17 26.85 32.10 -50.59
CA MET A 17 26.06 33.32 -50.70
C MET A 17 25.34 33.37 -52.05
N LEU A 18 24.05 33.77 -52.07
CA LEU A 18 23.51 34.51 -53.17
C LEU A 18 22.41 35.44 -52.68
N ALA A 19 22.58 36.71 -52.99
CA ALA A 19 21.72 37.85 -52.70
C ALA A 19 20.53 37.91 -53.66
N GLY A 20 19.43 38.47 -53.21
CA GLY A 20 18.27 38.74 -54.06
C GLY A 20 17.27 39.66 -53.40
N CYS A 21 17.47 40.94 -53.58
CA CYS A 21 16.57 42.09 -53.71
C CYS A 21 15.32 42.31 -52.88
N MET A 22 15.40 43.43 -52.22
CA MET A 22 14.40 44.33 -51.64
C MET A 22 13.01 44.37 -52.34
N ASN A 23 11.97 44.36 -51.48
CA ASN A 23 10.87 45.30 -51.73
C ASN A 23 10.29 45.77 -50.38
N SER A 24 10.28 47.08 -50.19
CA SER A 24 9.79 47.77 -49.02
C SER A 24 8.29 47.91 -49.07
N SER A 25 7.58 47.54 -47.99
CA SER A 25 6.26 48.12 -47.74
C SER A 25 6.12 48.23 -46.21
N GLU A 26 6.08 49.46 -45.75
CA GLU A 26 5.78 49.85 -44.36
C GLU A 26 4.35 49.48 -44.01
N VAL A 27 4.12 48.87 -42.84
CA VAL A 27 2.86 48.83 -42.12
C VAL A 27 3.17 48.93 -40.60
N PRO A 28 2.35 49.64 -39.80
CA PRO A 28 2.76 50.30 -38.57
C PRO A 28 2.80 49.35 -37.35
N MET A 29 3.65 49.72 -36.39
CA MET A 29 3.79 49.14 -35.06
C MET A 29 2.46 49.07 -34.31
N GLY A 30 1.99 47.86 -34.04
CA GLY A 30 1.08 47.56 -32.97
C GLY A 30 1.83 46.72 -31.93
N SER A 31 2.14 47.30 -30.78
CA SER A 31 2.66 46.60 -29.63
C SER A 31 1.62 45.59 -29.13
N ALA A 32 1.78 44.32 -29.49
CA ALA A 32 1.08 43.24 -28.84
C ALA A 32 2.07 42.63 -27.80
N THR A 33 1.86 42.97 -26.55
CA THR A 33 2.46 42.28 -25.42
C THR A 33 1.92 40.85 -25.42
N ALA A 34 2.74 39.88 -25.84
CA ALA A 34 2.41 38.47 -25.72
C ALA A 34 2.41 38.13 -24.23
N ALA A 35 1.25 37.85 -23.67
CA ALA A 35 1.12 37.19 -22.40
C ALA A 35 1.77 35.78 -22.49
N PRO A 36 2.42 35.30 -21.44
CA PRO A 36 2.91 33.93 -21.43
C PRO A 36 1.73 32.97 -21.61
N SER A 37 1.80 32.17 -22.67
CA SER A 37 0.88 31.05 -22.87
C SER A 37 1.04 30.10 -21.67
N GLN A 38 0.08 30.09 -20.80
CA GLN A 38 -0.04 29.00 -19.84
C GLN A 38 -0.27 27.74 -20.66
N THR A 39 0.67 26.81 -20.58
CA THR A 39 0.46 25.47 -21.11
C THR A 39 -0.59 24.84 -20.17
N GLU A 40 -1.85 24.83 -20.60
CA GLU A 40 -2.89 24.04 -19.94
C GLU A 40 -2.41 22.59 -19.96
N ALA A 41 -2.36 21.97 -18.79
CA ALA A 41 -2.20 20.53 -18.67
C ALA A 41 -3.30 19.85 -19.50
N PRO A 42 -3.04 18.69 -20.12
CA PRO A 42 -4.06 18.01 -20.91
C PRO A 42 -5.26 17.73 -20.01
N ALA A 43 -6.42 18.27 -20.39
CA ALA A 43 -7.68 18.04 -19.70
C ALA A 43 -8.01 16.53 -19.84
N HIS A 44 -7.76 15.76 -18.79
CA HIS A 44 -8.22 14.38 -18.71
C HIS A 44 -9.74 14.38 -18.76
N THR A 45 -10.32 13.59 -19.65
CA THR A 45 -11.78 13.42 -19.74
C THR A 45 -12.33 12.63 -18.56
N LYS A 46 -11.48 11.95 -17.79
CA LYS A 46 -11.76 11.16 -16.59
C LYS A 46 -10.75 11.54 -15.52
N ILE A 47 -11.19 11.48 -14.25
CA ILE A 47 -10.27 11.61 -13.11
C ILE A 47 -9.34 10.40 -13.12
N SER A 48 -8.03 10.64 -13.09
CA SER A 48 -7.00 9.61 -13.04
C SER A 48 -6.53 9.44 -11.58
N ILE A 49 -6.67 8.23 -11.07
CA ILE A 49 -6.36 7.87 -9.68
C ILE A 49 -5.36 6.72 -9.67
N VAL A 50 -4.28 6.88 -8.92
CA VAL A 50 -3.28 5.84 -8.72
C VAL A 50 -3.26 5.48 -7.24
N THR A 51 -3.25 4.19 -6.95
CA THR A 51 -3.12 3.63 -5.60
C THR A 51 -1.98 2.63 -5.58
N THR A 52 -1.31 2.45 -4.46
CA THR A 52 -0.26 1.43 -4.34
C THR A 52 -0.86 0.05 -4.13
N ILE A 53 -1.64 -0.14 -3.09
CA ILE A 53 -2.15 -1.45 -2.64
C ILE A 53 -3.65 -1.63 -2.86
N PHE A 54 -4.10 -2.89 -2.75
CA PHE A 54 -5.50 -3.28 -2.92
C PHE A 54 -6.49 -2.56 -1.97
N PRO A 55 -6.24 -2.41 -0.65
CA PRO A 55 -7.17 -1.70 0.24
C PRO A 55 -7.51 -0.29 -0.24
N GLU A 56 -6.52 0.49 -0.66
CA GLU A 56 -6.69 1.84 -1.20
C GLU A 56 -7.54 1.84 -2.47
N TYR A 57 -7.25 0.91 -3.37
CA TYR A 57 -7.99 0.73 -4.62
C TYR A 57 -9.47 0.42 -4.35
N ASP A 58 -9.76 -0.50 -3.44
CA ASP A 58 -11.13 -0.89 -3.09
C ASP A 58 -11.89 0.28 -2.43
N TRP A 59 -11.24 1.01 -1.51
CA TRP A 59 -11.85 2.18 -0.87
C TRP A 59 -12.18 3.28 -1.87
N VAL A 60 -11.28 3.58 -2.80
CA VAL A 60 -11.55 4.54 -3.89
C VAL A 60 -12.78 4.11 -4.68
N ARG A 61 -12.88 2.84 -5.05
CA ARG A 61 -14.04 2.30 -5.80
C ARG A 61 -15.34 2.37 -5.01
N GLU A 62 -15.31 2.05 -3.74
CA GLU A 62 -16.48 2.13 -2.85
C GLU A 62 -16.98 3.58 -2.71
N ILE A 63 -16.07 4.56 -2.62
CA ILE A 63 -16.41 5.98 -2.56
C ILE A 63 -16.99 6.47 -3.89
N LEU A 64 -16.39 6.12 -5.00
CA LEU A 64 -16.88 6.50 -6.33
C LEU A 64 -18.23 5.83 -6.65
N GLY A 65 -18.47 4.60 -6.17
CA GLY A 65 -19.70 3.85 -6.42
C GLY A 65 -19.99 3.75 -7.91
N ASP A 66 -21.19 4.15 -8.35
CA ASP A 66 -21.63 4.13 -9.75
C ASP A 66 -20.80 5.06 -10.67
N LYS A 67 -19.95 5.93 -10.09
CA LYS A 67 -19.04 6.82 -10.83
C LYS A 67 -17.68 6.18 -11.12
N ALA A 68 -17.38 5.01 -10.57
CA ALA A 68 -16.10 4.34 -10.78
C ALA A 68 -15.76 4.11 -12.27
N ASP A 69 -16.76 3.83 -13.12
CA ASP A 69 -16.57 3.68 -14.56
C ASP A 69 -16.20 5.00 -15.27
N SER A 70 -16.45 6.15 -14.62
CA SER A 70 -16.11 7.48 -15.11
C SER A 70 -14.70 7.94 -14.66
N ALA A 71 -14.03 7.20 -13.82
CA ALA A 71 -12.65 7.40 -13.42
C ALA A 71 -11.72 6.37 -14.09
N GLU A 72 -10.42 6.69 -14.12
CA GLU A 72 -9.36 5.74 -14.42
C GLU A 72 -8.62 5.43 -13.11
N ILE A 73 -8.79 4.22 -12.61
CA ILE A 73 -8.23 3.81 -11.32
C ILE A 73 -7.17 2.75 -11.56
N THR A 74 -5.94 3.04 -11.19
CA THR A 74 -4.80 2.11 -11.29
C THR A 74 -4.38 1.66 -9.92
N MET A 75 -4.27 0.34 -9.72
CA MET A 75 -3.59 -0.30 -8.60
C MET A 75 -2.20 -0.72 -9.05
N LEU A 76 -1.15 -0.20 -8.43
CA LEU A 76 0.23 -0.51 -8.85
C LEU A 76 0.63 -1.95 -8.52
N LEU A 77 0.27 -2.42 -7.33
CA LEU A 77 0.56 -3.78 -6.88
C LEU A 77 -0.56 -4.75 -7.28
N ASP A 78 -0.84 -4.88 -8.56
CA ASP A 78 -1.98 -5.63 -9.10
C ASP A 78 -1.71 -7.11 -9.41
N ASN A 79 -0.47 -7.55 -9.26
CA ASN A 79 0.04 -8.86 -9.70
C ASN A 79 0.47 -9.78 -8.54
N GLY A 80 0.16 -9.41 -7.28
CA GLY A 80 0.47 -10.18 -6.09
C GLY A 80 1.92 -10.04 -5.58
N VAL A 81 2.62 -9.02 -6.03
CA VAL A 81 3.89 -8.59 -5.42
C VAL A 81 3.59 -7.93 -4.08
N ASP A 82 4.32 -8.34 -3.07
CA ASP A 82 4.25 -7.78 -1.74
C ASP A 82 4.78 -6.33 -1.69
N LEU A 83 4.16 -5.47 -0.87
CA LEU A 83 4.54 -4.06 -0.74
C LEU A 83 6.03 -3.88 -0.44
N HIS A 84 6.58 -4.69 0.48
CA HIS A 84 7.99 -4.61 0.91
C HIS A 84 8.99 -5.07 -0.16
N SER A 85 8.51 -5.70 -1.24
CA SER A 85 9.34 -6.14 -2.37
C SER A 85 9.07 -5.36 -3.65
N TYR A 86 8.16 -4.39 -3.61
CA TYR A 86 7.75 -3.66 -4.79
C TYR A 86 8.81 -2.65 -5.25
N GLN A 87 9.04 -2.63 -6.55
CA GLN A 87 9.87 -1.62 -7.22
C GLN A 87 9.07 -1.07 -8.40
N PRO A 88 8.84 0.26 -8.48
CA PRO A 88 8.03 0.85 -9.53
C PRO A 88 8.68 0.67 -10.89
N THR A 89 7.86 0.36 -11.88
CA THR A 89 8.29 0.35 -13.29
C THR A 89 8.28 1.78 -13.86
N ALA A 90 8.89 1.96 -15.03
CA ALA A 90 8.82 3.24 -15.74
C ALA A 90 7.37 3.65 -16.07
N ASP A 91 6.50 2.67 -16.38
CA ASP A 91 5.09 2.90 -16.66
C ASP A 91 4.33 3.35 -15.39
N ASP A 92 4.66 2.82 -14.22
CA ASP A 92 4.07 3.23 -12.95
C ASP A 92 4.43 4.68 -12.61
N ILE A 93 5.69 5.06 -12.83
CA ILE A 93 6.15 6.45 -12.65
C ILE A 93 5.43 7.40 -13.63
N ILE A 94 5.17 6.99 -14.87
CA ILE A 94 4.40 7.80 -15.84
C ILE A 94 2.97 7.98 -15.35
N LYS A 95 2.27 6.90 -14.96
CA LYS A 95 0.90 6.97 -14.43
C LYS A 95 0.82 7.88 -13.21
N LEU A 96 1.75 7.72 -12.27
CA LEU A 96 1.86 8.57 -11.08
C LEU A 96 2.13 10.03 -11.45
N SER A 97 2.99 10.29 -12.46
CA SER A 97 3.33 11.65 -12.90
C SER A 97 2.12 12.45 -13.37
N ASP A 98 1.16 11.79 -13.99
CA ASP A 98 0.04 12.44 -14.68
C ASP A 98 -1.28 12.36 -13.90
N CYS A 99 -1.38 11.55 -12.84
CA CYS A 99 -2.62 11.33 -12.10
C CYS A 99 -3.13 12.59 -11.38
N ASP A 100 -4.44 12.62 -11.10
CA ASP A 100 -5.11 13.67 -10.33
C ASP A 100 -5.12 13.37 -8.82
N LEU A 101 -5.15 12.08 -8.45
CA LEU A 101 -5.06 11.61 -7.08
C LEU A 101 -4.07 10.45 -6.99
N PHE A 102 -3.15 10.55 -6.06
CA PHE A 102 -2.27 9.45 -5.68
C PHE A 102 -2.49 9.09 -4.20
N VAL A 103 -2.72 7.82 -3.93
CA VAL A 103 -2.88 7.26 -2.58
C VAL A 103 -1.79 6.23 -2.36
N TYR A 104 -1.06 6.31 -1.27
CA TYR A 104 0.03 5.40 -0.93
C TYR A 104 0.18 5.27 0.59
N VAL A 105 0.78 4.17 1.03
CA VAL A 105 0.91 3.86 2.46
C VAL A 105 1.89 4.81 3.14
N GLY A 106 3.08 4.91 2.62
CA GLY A 106 4.24 5.55 3.25
C GLY A 106 5.16 4.53 3.94
N GLY A 107 6.11 5.03 4.72
CA GLY A 107 7.12 4.18 5.35
C GLY A 107 8.26 3.83 4.39
N GLU A 108 9.05 2.82 4.77
CA GLU A 108 10.25 2.41 4.03
C GLU A 108 9.94 1.83 2.66
N SER A 109 8.87 1.05 2.56
CA SER A 109 8.44 0.41 1.31
C SER A 109 8.10 1.41 0.21
N ASP A 110 7.67 2.59 0.60
CA ASP A 110 7.32 3.69 -0.30
C ASP A 110 8.41 4.78 -0.42
N GLY A 111 9.66 4.52 0.02
CA GLY A 111 10.78 5.47 -0.04
C GLY A 111 11.08 6.01 -1.45
N TRP A 112 10.68 5.30 -2.49
CA TRP A 112 10.79 5.72 -3.90
C TRP A 112 9.83 6.87 -4.26
N VAL A 113 8.74 7.05 -3.50
CA VAL A 113 7.65 8.00 -3.81
C VAL A 113 8.13 9.44 -3.79
N GLU A 114 8.96 9.83 -2.85
CA GLU A 114 9.44 11.23 -2.74
C GLU A 114 10.13 11.70 -4.03
N ASP A 115 10.99 10.87 -4.61
CA ASP A 115 11.70 11.21 -5.85
C ASP A 115 10.78 11.18 -7.07
N ALA A 116 9.82 10.25 -7.12
CA ALA A 116 8.80 10.20 -8.16
C ALA A 116 7.93 11.47 -8.14
N LEU A 117 7.50 11.92 -6.98
CA LEU A 117 6.68 13.13 -6.81
C LEU A 117 7.42 14.41 -7.21
N LYS A 118 8.74 14.52 -6.94
CA LYS A 118 9.56 15.67 -7.34
C LYS A 118 9.61 15.86 -8.87
N SER A 119 9.62 14.75 -9.61
CA SER A 119 9.76 14.73 -11.06
C SER A 119 8.42 14.78 -11.81
N ALA A 120 7.31 14.67 -11.13
CA ALA A 120 5.99 14.53 -11.73
C ALA A 120 5.49 15.76 -12.50
N ALA A 121 4.76 15.51 -13.60
CA ALA A 121 4.26 16.56 -14.51
C ALA A 121 3.06 17.30 -13.92
N ASN A 122 2.07 16.58 -13.39
CA ASN A 122 0.91 17.21 -12.74
C ASN A 122 1.28 17.73 -11.34
N ARG A 123 1.36 19.06 -11.21
CA ARG A 123 1.71 19.74 -9.95
C ARG A 123 0.51 20.00 -9.04
N ASP A 124 -0.69 19.92 -9.59
CA ASP A 124 -1.96 20.18 -8.87
C ASP A 124 -2.59 18.89 -8.34
N ARG A 125 -1.94 17.75 -8.54
CA ARG A 125 -2.36 16.45 -8.05
C ARG A 125 -2.55 16.45 -6.53
N LYS A 126 -3.61 15.76 -6.07
CA LYS A 126 -3.80 15.42 -4.67
C LYS A 126 -2.95 14.21 -4.30
N VAL A 127 -2.38 14.25 -3.11
CA VAL A 127 -1.59 13.14 -2.57
C VAL A 127 -2.13 12.78 -1.19
N ILE A 128 -2.43 11.51 -0.97
CA ILE A 128 -2.84 10.95 0.32
C ILE A 128 -1.74 9.99 0.76
N HIS A 129 -1.02 10.35 1.80
CA HIS A 129 -0.07 9.51 2.52
C HIS A 129 -0.77 8.93 3.75
N LEU A 130 -1.01 7.61 3.78
CA LEU A 130 -1.85 7.01 4.81
C LEU A 130 -1.30 7.24 6.21
N LEU A 131 0.01 7.07 6.40
CA LEU A 131 0.64 7.30 7.71
C LEU A 131 0.48 8.75 8.17
N ASP A 132 0.63 9.74 7.29
CA ASP A 132 0.44 11.15 7.64
C ASP A 132 -1.01 11.46 8.03
N VAL A 133 -1.98 10.87 7.34
CA VAL A 133 -3.42 11.03 7.67
C VAL A 133 -3.71 10.52 9.08
N LEU A 134 -3.06 9.44 9.49
CA LEU A 134 -3.25 8.82 10.81
C LEU A 134 -2.45 9.52 11.92
N GLY A 135 -1.35 10.20 11.59
CA GLY A 135 -0.55 10.99 12.52
C GLY A 135 -0.19 10.22 13.80
N ASP A 136 -0.56 10.73 14.96
CA ASP A 136 -0.24 10.14 16.27
C ASP A 136 -0.83 8.72 16.49
N SER A 137 -1.69 8.22 15.59
CA SER A 137 -2.23 6.86 15.65
C SER A 137 -1.31 5.82 15.02
N VAL A 138 -0.27 6.25 14.31
CA VAL A 138 0.74 5.37 13.71
C VAL A 138 1.59 4.74 14.82
N LYS A 139 1.90 3.45 14.67
CA LYS A 139 2.67 2.67 15.63
C LYS A 139 4.04 2.36 15.10
N GLU A 140 5.03 2.42 16.00
CA GLU A 140 6.36 1.90 15.71
C GLU A 140 6.28 0.37 15.53
N GLU A 141 7.10 -0.18 14.66
CA GLU A 141 7.27 -1.62 14.57
C GLU A 141 7.72 -2.18 15.92
N GLU A 142 7.26 -3.36 16.28
CA GLU A 142 7.53 -3.95 17.60
C GLU A 142 8.12 -5.35 17.45
N THR A 143 9.30 -5.54 17.97
CA THR A 143 9.89 -6.87 18.17
C THR A 143 9.42 -7.43 19.50
N VAL A 144 8.66 -8.53 19.49
CA VAL A 144 8.24 -9.23 20.71
C VAL A 144 9.15 -10.40 21.04
N GLU A 145 9.08 -10.89 22.30
CA GLU A 145 9.90 -12.00 22.79
C GLU A 145 9.86 -13.21 21.84
N GLY A 146 11.02 -13.66 21.39
CA GLY A 146 11.20 -14.84 20.55
C GLY A 146 11.08 -14.63 19.06
N MET A 147 10.80 -13.43 18.62
CA MET A 147 10.99 -13.07 17.20
C MET A 147 12.45 -13.20 16.82
N GLN A 148 12.70 -13.56 15.57
CA GLN A 148 14.03 -13.52 15.00
C GLN A 148 14.46 -12.07 14.86
N GLU A 149 15.63 -11.73 15.39
CA GLU A 149 16.23 -10.41 15.21
C GLU A 149 16.70 -10.28 13.76
N GLU A 150 16.46 -9.14 13.15
CA GLU A 150 17.04 -8.78 11.87
C GLU A 150 18.48 -8.29 12.06
N GLU A 151 19.37 -8.64 11.11
CA GLU A 151 20.80 -8.30 11.24
C GLU A 151 21.09 -6.81 10.93
N GLU A 152 20.08 -6.03 10.57
CA GLU A 152 20.22 -4.61 10.24
C GLU A 152 19.98 -3.74 11.47
N ASP A 153 21.06 -3.07 11.93
CA ASP A 153 21.01 -2.01 12.94
C ASP A 153 20.39 -0.73 12.32
N HIS A 154 19.06 -0.63 12.29
CA HIS A 154 18.42 0.62 11.95
C HIS A 154 18.47 1.59 13.14
N GLU A 155 19.26 2.66 13.03
CA GLU A 155 19.31 3.73 14.03
C GLU A 155 18.03 4.58 14.04
N GLU A 156 17.19 4.48 13.02
CA GLU A 156 15.94 5.22 12.87
C GLU A 156 14.73 4.33 13.24
N LYS A 157 13.73 5.00 13.81
CA LYS A 157 12.47 4.32 14.19
C LYS A 157 11.67 4.01 12.94
N GLU A 158 11.38 2.74 12.76
CA GLU A 158 10.51 2.28 11.71
C GLU A 158 9.06 2.22 12.19
N TYR A 159 8.14 2.58 11.31
CA TYR A 159 6.71 2.49 11.59
C TYR A 159 6.13 1.26 10.91
N ASP A 160 5.25 0.56 11.64
CA ASP A 160 4.46 -0.51 11.04
C ASP A 160 3.53 0.07 9.97
N GLU A 161 3.73 -0.37 8.74
CA GLU A 161 3.04 0.14 7.55
C GLU A 161 1.63 -0.44 7.38
N HIS A 162 1.26 -1.53 8.11
CA HIS A 162 0.04 -2.31 7.90
C HIS A 162 -1.22 -1.65 8.49
N VAL A 163 -1.32 -0.33 8.35
CA VAL A 163 -2.40 0.50 8.93
C VAL A 163 -3.80 0.13 8.46
N TRP A 164 -3.91 -0.46 7.25
CA TRP A 164 -5.19 -0.87 6.66
C TRP A 164 -5.82 -2.08 7.35
N LEU A 165 -5.09 -2.82 8.18
CA LEU A 165 -5.60 -3.97 8.94
C LEU A 165 -6.37 -3.58 10.20
N SER A 166 -6.45 -2.28 10.51
CA SER A 166 -7.38 -1.69 11.49
C SER A 166 -8.63 -1.16 10.81
N LEU A 167 -9.80 -1.63 11.20
CA LEU A 167 -11.08 -1.11 10.70
C LEU A 167 -11.33 0.33 11.13
N LYS A 168 -10.76 0.77 12.26
CA LYS A 168 -10.84 2.16 12.74
C LYS A 168 -9.98 3.08 11.87
N ASN A 169 -8.76 2.67 11.56
CA ASN A 169 -7.88 3.38 10.64
C ASN A 169 -8.51 3.44 9.25
N ALA A 170 -8.99 2.31 8.72
CA ALA A 170 -9.67 2.24 7.42
C ALA A 170 -10.80 3.26 7.31
N LYS A 171 -11.62 3.41 8.35
CA LYS A 171 -12.69 4.42 8.39
C LYS A 171 -12.15 5.85 8.29
N THR A 172 -11.07 6.17 8.98
CA THR A 172 -10.41 7.49 8.93
C THR A 172 -9.85 7.76 7.53
N LEU A 173 -9.16 6.77 6.96
CA LEU A 173 -8.54 6.84 5.64
C LEU A 173 -9.57 7.00 4.52
N VAL A 174 -10.67 6.25 4.56
CA VAL A 174 -11.83 6.41 3.66
C VAL A 174 -12.37 7.83 3.71
N GLY A 175 -12.45 8.43 4.90
CA GLY A 175 -12.87 9.83 5.06
C GLY A 175 -11.93 10.81 4.35
N ALA A 176 -10.61 10.63 4.47
CA ALA A 176 -9.60 11.47 3.83
C ALA A 176 -9.64 11.34 2.29
N ILE A 177 -9.72 10.10 1.79
CA ILE A 177 -9.85 9.83 0.35
C ILE A 177 -11.13 10.47 -0.22
N SER A 178 -12.25 10.34 0.50
CA SER A 178 -13.52 10.96 0.12
C SER A 178 -13.41 12.48 0.03
N ALA A 179 -12.74 13.13 0.99
CA ALA A 179 -12.54 14.57 0.96
C ALA A 179 -11.72 15.01 -0.27
N ALA A 180 -10.65 14.29 -0.61
CA ALA A 180 -9.85 14.57 -1.80
C ALA A 180 -10.66 14.42 -3.10
N LEU A 181 -11.48 13.37 -3.22
CA LEU A 181 -12.35 13.13 -4.38
C LEU A 181 -13.42 14.21 -4.51
N GLN A 182 -13.99 14.69 -3.41
CA GLN A 182 -14.97 15.79 -3.41
C GLN A 182 -14.37 17.12 -3.90
N GLU A 183 -13.08 17.35 -3.65
CA GLU A 183 -12.37 18.53 -4.15
C GLU A 183 -12.03 18.40 -5.65
N LEU A 184 -11.71 17.20 -6.13
CA LEU A 184 -11.39 16.93 -7.53
C LEU A 184 -12.63 16.93 -8.43
N ASP A 185 -13.76 16.48 -7.90
CA ASP A 185 -15.04 16.41 -8.64
C ASP A 185 -16.19 17.00 -7.78
N PRO A 186 -16.26 18.34 -7.72
CA PRO A 186 -17.27 19.02 -6.92
C PRO A 186 -18.73 18.73 -7.35
N ASP A 187 -18.93 18.35 -8.60
CA ASP A 187 -20.26 18.04 -9.13
C ASP A 187 -20.84 16.74 -8.53
N ASN A 188 -19.99 15.80 -8.13
CA ASN A 188 -20.37 14.54 -7.49
C ASN A 188 -20.08 14.49 -6.00
N LYS A 189 -19.66 15.56 -5.35
CA LYS A 189 -19.22 15.62 -3.96
C LYS A 189 -20.21 14.99 -2.97
N ASP A 190 -21.50 15.28 -3.14
CA ASP A 190 -22.54 14.78 -2.21
C ASP A 190 -22.72 13.26 -2.35
N THR A 191 -22.50 12.70 -3.55
CA THR A 191 -22.48 11.25 -3.80
C THR A 191 -21.31 10.59 -3.08
N TYR A 192 -20.10 11.16 -3.23
CA TYR A 192 -18.89 10.63 -2.59
C TYR A 192 -18.98 10.69 -1.06
N ALA A 193 -19.49 11.79 -0.52
CA ALA A 193 -19.73 11.91 0.92
C ALA A 193 -20.71 10.86 1.43
N ALA A 194 -21.84 10.66 0.73
CA ALA A 194 -22.86 9.66 1.10
C ALA A 194 -22.32 8.22 1.02
N ASN A 195 -21.55 7.89 -0.03
CA ASN A 195 -20.95 6.58 -0.19
C ASN A 195 -19.91 6.30 0.91
N ALA A 196 -19.02 7.26 1.20
CA ALA A 196 -18.03 7.15 2.26
C ALA A 196 -18.69 6.97 3.65
N GLU A 197 -19.75 7.71 3.95
CA GLU A 197 -20.51 7.54 5.18
C GLU A 197 -21.15 6.14 5.27
N ALA A 198 -21.81 5.68 4.19
CA ALA A 198 -22.39 4.34 4.14
C ALA A 198 -21.35 3.24 4.29
N TYR A 199 -20.17 3.41 3.67
CA TYR A 199 -19.06 2.47 3.81
C TYR A 199 -18.48 2.49 5.22
N GLY A 200 -18.31 3.67 5.81
CA GLY A 200 -17.88 3.85 7.19
C GLY A 200 -18.82 3.18 8.22
N GLN A 201 -20.13 3.13 7.93
CA GLN A 201 -21.09 2.37 8.74
C GLN A 201 -20.86 0.86 8.63
N LYS A 202 -20.57 0.33 7.42
CA LYS A 202 -20.22 -1.09 7.23
C LYS A 202 -18.93 -1.45 7.98
N LEU A 203 -17.89 -0.60 7.90
CA LEU A 203 -16.65 -0.78 8.66
C LEU A 203 -16.91 -0.80 10.17
N SER A 204 -17.70 0.12 10.69
CA SER A 204 -18.06 0.18 12.10
C SER A 204 -18.88 -1.03 12.57
N ALA A 205 -19.75 -1.56 11.72
CA ALA A 205 -20.51 -2.78 12.02
C ALA A 205 -19.60 -4.00 12.12
N LEU A 206 -18.62 -4.13 11.20
CA LEU A 206 -17.65 -5.21 11.23
C LEU A 206 -16.68 -5.07 12.43
N ASP A 207 -16.25 -3.87 12.77
CA ASP A 207 -15.45 -3.58 13.98
C ASP A 207 -16.16 -4.06 15.26
N ALA A 208 -17.47 -3.79 15.38
CA ALA A 208 -18.27 -4.28 16.50
C ALA A 208 -18.33 -5.82 16.57
N GLU A 209 -18.37 -6.51 15.41
CA GLU A 209 -18.33 -7.98 15.38
C GLU A 209 -16.93 -8.53 15.79
N TYR A 210 -15.84 -7.87 15.41
CA TYR A 210 -14.50 -8.20 15.91
C TYR A 210 -14.42 -8.04 17.43
N GLN A 211 -14.86 -6.90 17.96
CA GLN A 211 -14.88 -6.65 19.40
C GLN A 211 -15.68 -7.72 20.15
N LYS A 212 -16.83 -8.13 19.61
CA LYS A 212 -17.67 -9.18 20.19
C LYS A 212 -16.98 -10.54 20.15
N ALA A 213 -16.35 -10.90 19.01
CA ALA A 213 -15.62 -12.16 18.86
C ALA A 213 -14.47 -12.24 19.86
N VAL A 214 -13.65 -11.19 19.94
CA VAL A 214 -12.55 -11.14 20.90
C VAL A 214 -13.05 -11.19 22.34
N SER A 215 -14.13 -10.49 22.67
CA SER A 215 -14.70 -10.53 24.03
C SER A 215 -15.17 -11.93 24.43
N ALA A 216 -15.75 -12.68 23.49
CA ALA A 216 -16.28 -14.04 23.71
C ALA A 216 -15.20 -15.12 23.69
N GLY A 217 -14.08 -14.90 23.02
CA GLY A 217 -13.01 -15.89 22.84
C GLY A 217 -12.37 -16.33 24.15
N THR A 218 -11.99 -17.57 24.20
CA THR A 218 -11.28 -18.20 25.33
C THR A 218 -9.82 -17.77 25.38
N TYR A 219 -9.18 -17.77 24.22
CA TYR A 219 -7.79 -17.37 24.07
C TYR A 219 -7.70 -15.87 23.76
N LYS A 220 -6.63 -15.23 24.23
CA LYS A 220 -6.34 -13.81 23.99
C LYS A 220 -4.97 -13.60 23.36
N THR A 221 -4.30 -14.68 23.03
CA THR A 221 -2.97 -14.68 22.43
C THR A 221 -3.03 -15.39 21.09
N LEU A 222 -2.54 -14.74 20.04
CA LEU A 222 -2.31 -15.32 18.72
C LEU A 222 -0.85 -15.74 18.60
N LEU A 223 -0.56 -16.75 17.78
CA LEU A 223 0.81 -17.15 17.51
C LEU A 223 0.97 -17.41 16.03
N PHE A 224 1.85 -16.63 15.38
CA PHE A 224 2.13 -16.70 13.97
C PHE A 224 3.46 -17.44 13.72
N GLY A 225 3.40 -18.49 12.93
CA GLY A 225 4.57 -19.12 12.32
C GLY A 225 4.91 -18.44 10.99
N ASP A 226 4.96 -17.12 11.02
CA ASP A 226 5.12 -16.24 9.88
C ASP A 226 5.54 -14.84 10.36
N ARG A 227 5.66 -13.84 9.46
CA ARG A 227 5.71 -12.42 9.83
C ARG A 227 4.34 -11.95 10.34
N PHE A 228 4.33 -10.82 11.04
CA PHE A 228 3.15 -10.35 11.75
C PHE A 228 2.67 -8.96 11.32
N PRO A 229 1.87 -8.84 10.27
CA PRO A 229 1.35 -7.55 9.80
C PRO A 229 0.12 -7.05 10.58
N PHE A 230 -0.37 -7.78 11.60
CA PHE A 230 -1.64 -7.48 12.28
C PHE A 230 -1.50 -6.62 13.54
N ARG A 231 -0.42 -5.82 13.65
CA ARG A 231 -0.12 -4.97 14.82
C ARG A 231 -1.29 -4.07 15.23
N TYR A 232 -1.87 -3.36 14.26
CA TYR A 232 -3.00 -2.47 14.52
C TYR A 232 -4.27 -3.22 14.90
N LEU A 233 -4.52 -4.39 14.30
CA LEU A 233 -5.67 -5.23 14.62
C LEU A 233 -5.60 -5.73 16.07
N VAL A 234 -4.47 -6.29 16.50
CA VAL A 234 -4.35 -6.82 17.87
C VAL A 234 -4.46 -5.71 18.91
N ASP A 235 -3.93 -4.54 18.65
CA ASP A 235 -4.04 -3.37 19.52
C ASP A 235 -5.48 -2.86 19.62
N ASP A 236 -6.21 -2.83 18.50
CA ASP A 236 -7.61 -2.39 18.47
C ASP A 236 -8.50 -3.20 19.40
N TYR A 237 -8.18 -4.49 19.57
CA TYR A 237 -9.02 -5.41 20.34
C TYR A 237 -8.35 -5.95 21.62
N GLY A 238 -7.14 -5.51 21.94
CA GLY A 238 -6.42 -5.89 23.16
C GLY A 238 -5.99 -7.36 23.16
N LEU A 239 -5.56 -7.89 22.02
CA LEU A 239 -4.97 -9.20 21.89
C LEU A 239 -3.45 -9.13 22.09
N SER A 240 -2.87 -10.20 22.63
CA SER A 240 -1.42 -10.42 22.66
C SER A 240 -1.02 -11.34 21.51
N TYR A 241 0.26 -11.32 21.15
CA TYR A 241 0.76 -12.18 20.08
C TYR A 241 2.21 -12.61 20.28
N TYR A 242 2.57 -13.68 19.57
CA TYR A 242 3.93 -14.11 19.27
C TYR A 242 4.03 -14.34 17.77
N ALA A 243 5.20 -14.11 17.18
CA ALA A 243 5.40 -14.34 15.75
C ALA A 243 6.86 -14.73 15.46
N ALA A 244 7.11 -15.27 14.27
CA ALA A 244 8.46 -15.59 13.85
C ALA A 244 9.27 -14.34 13.48
N PHE A 245 8.60 -13.37 12.84
CA PHE A 245 9.22 -12.14 12.35
C PHE A 245 8.30 -10.91 12.55
N VAL A 246 8.88 -9.73 12.50
CA VAL A 246 8.14 -8.47 12.41
C VAL A 246 7.33 -8.38 11.10
N GLY A 247 6.41 -7.42 11.03
CA GLY A 247 5.45 -7.30 9.92
C GLY A 247 6.10 -7.04 8.56
N CYS A 248 7.08 -6.15 8.53
CA CYS A 248 7.77 -5.71 7.31
C CYS A 248 8.94 -6.62 6.91
N SER A 249 9.25 -7.67 7.68
CA SER A 249 10.36 -8.58 7.40
C SER A 249 10.26 -9.25 6.04
N ALA A 250 11.38 -9.33 5.34
CA ALA A 250 11.56 -10.12 4.12
C ALA A 250 12.02 -11.56 4.38
N GLU A 251 12.23 -11.93 5.65
CA GLU A 251 12.73 -13.25 6.05
C GLU A 251 11.74 -14.38 5.73
N SER A 252 12.25 -15.48 5.24
CA SER A 252 11.46 -16.67 4.86
C SER A 252 11.85 -17.95 5.62
N GLU A 253 12.91 -17.90 6.42
CA GLU A 253 13.45 -19.04 7.17
C GLU A 253 13.70 -18.63 8.63
N ALA A 254 12.98 -19.26 9.56
CA ALA A 254 13.16 -19.01 10.97
C ALA A 254 14.28 -19.88 11.58
N SER A 255 15.01 -19.33 12.54
CA SER A 255 16.04 -20.03 13.30
C SER A 255 15.44 -21.18 14.10
N PHE A 256 16.27 -22.16 14.46
CA PHE A 256 15.85 -23.25 15.37
C PHE A 256 15.42 -22.70 16.74
N GLU A 257 16.04 -21.64 17.21
CA GLU A 257 15.72 -20.99 18.47
C GLU A 257 14.32 -20.39 18.45
N THR A 258 14.01 -19.60 17.41
CA THR A 258 12.68 -19.02 17.18
C THR A 258 11.60 -20.10 17.10
N VAL A 259 11.80 -21.13 16.26
CA VAL A 259 10.84 -22.25 16.15
C VAL A 259 10.62 -22.95 17.47
N SER A 260 11.69 -23.24 18.23
CA SER A 260 11.60 -23.93 19.52
C SER A 260 10.91 -23.06 20.58
N PHE A 261 11.15 -21.75 20.56
CA PHE A 261 10.47 -20.80 21.44
C PHE A 261 8.98 -20.77 21.15
N LEU A 262 8.59 -20.61 19.89
CA LEU A 262 7.19 -20.54 19.47
C LEU A 262 6.45 -21.86 19.77
N ALA A 263 7.05 -23.02 19.51
CA ALA A 263 6.46 -24.31 19.86
C ALA A 263 6.19 -24.43 21.37
N ARG A 264 7.14 -23.98 22.21
CA ARG A 264 6.96 -23.93 23.66
C ARG A 264 5.82 -23.01 24.08
N LYS A 265 5.68 -21.81 23.45
CA LYS A 265 4.58 -20.87 23.72
C LYS A 265 3.22 -21.44 23.32
N VAL A 266 3.13 -22.21 22.23
CA VAL A 266 1.92 -22.97 21.88
C VAL A 266 1.54 -23.93 22.99
N ASP A 267 2.50 -24.71 23.52
CA ASP A 267 2.24 -25.70 24.59
C ASP A 267 1.88 -25.03 25.92
N GLU A 268 2.60 -23.98 26.34
CA GLU A 268 2.34 -23.20 27.55
C GLU A 268 0.97 -22.56 27.54
N GLY A 269 0.62 -21.89 26.40
CA GLY A 269 -0.68 -21.24 26.18
C GLY A 269 -1.81 -22.21 25.86
N LYS A 270 -1.50 -23.49 25.59
CA LYS A 270 -2.43 -24.50 25.07
C LYS A 270 -3.18 -24.01 23.86
N LEU A 271 -2.47 -23.29 22.99
CA LEU A 271 -3.08 -22.65 21.82
C LEU A 271 -3.60 -23.71 20.83
N PRO A 272 -4.81 -23.55 20.30
CA PRO A 272 -5.43 -24.55 19.43
C PRO A 272 -4.85 -24.55 18.02
N CYS A 273 -4.17 -23.48 17.65
CA CYS A 273 -3.67 -23.27 16.28
C CYS A 273 -2.36 -22.48 16.27
N VAL A 274 -1.68 -22.57 15.14
CA VAL A 274 -0.60 -21.67 14.70
C VAL A 274 -1.12 -20.91 13.48
N MET A 275 -0.94 -19.59 13.48
CA MET A 275 -1.41 -18.72 12.43
C MET A 275 -0.34 -18.53 11.35
N THR A 276 -0.78 -18.23 10.14
CA THR A 276 0.06 -17.78 9.01
C THR A 276 -0.61 -16.62 8.29
N ILE A 277 0.12 -15.96 7.40
CA ILE A 277 -0.48 -15.05 6.42
C ILE A 277 -0.78 -15.80 5.11
N GLU A 278 -1.44 -15.13 4.17
CA GLU A 278 -1.72 -15.66 2.84
C GLU A 278 -0.42 -16.06 2.12
N GLY A 279 -0.54 -17.02 1.22
CA GLY A 279 0.59 -17.56 0.48
C GLY A 279 0.56 -19.08 0.39
N LYS A 280 1.58 -19.67 -0.24
CA LYS A 280 1.66 -21.11 -0.48
C LYS A 280 2.64 -21.83 0.45
N ASN A 281 3.43 -21.08 1.20
CA ASN A 281 4.51 -21.63 2.01
C ASN A 281 4.22 -21.44 3.51
N HIS A 282 3.82 -22.50 4.17
CA HIS A 282 3.55 -22.50 5.63
C HIS A 282 4.53 -23.36 6.41
N LYS A 283 5.74 -23.58 5.89
CA LYS A 283 6.75 -24.48 6.46
C LYS A 283 7.14 -24.12 7.90
N ILE A 284 7.21 -22.84 8.22
CA ILE A 284 7.56 -22.39 9.57
C ILE A 284 6.46 -22.82 10.54
N ALA A 285 5.19 -22.53 10.24
CA ALA A 285 4.06 -22.95 11.04
C ALA A 285 3.98 -24.48 11.18
N GLU A 286 4.17 -25.22 10.08
CA GLU A 286 4.24 -26.69 10.09
C GLU A 286 5.37 -27.20 11.01
N THR A 287 6.54 -26.56 10.93
CA THR A 287 7.70 -26.93 11.77
C THR A 287 7.44 -26.64 13.24
N ILE A 288 6.80 -25.49 13.55
CA ILE A 288 6.40 -25.16 14.93
C ILE A 288 5.45 -26.25 15.45
N VAL A 289 4.38 -26.58 14.72
CA VAL A 289 3.43 -27.63 15.11
C VAL A 289 4.13 -28.97 15.35
N GLN A 290 5.07 -29.37 14.49
CA GLN A 290 5.83 -30.62 14.66
C GLN A 290 6.74 -30.63 15.90
N ASN A 291 7.09 -29.48 16.43
CA ASN A 291 7.91 -29.33 17.64
C ASN A 291 7.09 -29.12 18.93
N THR A 292 5.76 -28.98 18.83
CA THR A 292 4.88 -28.97 20.01
C THR A 292 4.72 -30.38 20.61
N ALA A 293 4.29 -30.46 21.88
CA ALA A 293 4.02 -31.73 22.53
C ALA A 293 2.87 -32.51 21.88
N GLY A 294 1.82 -31.80 21.45
CA GLY A 294 0.61 -32.39 20.87
C GLY A 294 0.70 -32.70 19.39
N LYS A 295 1.44 -31.91 18.63
CA LYS A 295 1.62 -32.02 17.16
C LYS A 295 0.31 -32.04 16.35
N ASN A 296 -0.74 -31.44 16.88
CA ASN A 296 -2.10 -31.50 16.33
C ASN A 296 -2.80 -30.16 16.25
N GLN A 297 -2.06 -29.07 16.44
CA GLN A 297 -2.57 -27.72 16.26
C GLN A 297 -2.97 -27.50 14.78
N LYS A 298 -4.08 -26.80 14.57
CA LYS A 298 -4.47 -26.38 13.25
C LYS A 298 -3.52 -25.28 12.76
N ILE A 299 -3.32 -25.20 11.45
CA ILE A 299 -2.71 -24.05 10.81
C ILE A 299 -3.84 -23.23 10.21
N LEU A 300 -3.98 -21.99 10.64
CA LEU A 300 -5.03 -21.07 10.19
C LEU A 300 -4.39 -19.87 9.50
N THR A 301 -4.97 -19.43 8.39
CA THR A 301 -4.42 -18.34 7.57
C THR A 301 -5.30 -17.10 7.68
N MET A 302 -4.71 -15.98 8.06
CA MET A 302 -5.30 -14.65 7.93
C MET A 302 -4.72 -13.95 6.71
N ASP A 303 -5.52 -13.15 6.04
CA ASP A 303 -5.15 -12.44 4.83
C ASP A 303 -4.69 -11.01 5.17
N SER A 304 -3.43 -10.69 4.86
CA SER A 304 -2.86 -9.36 5.06
C SER A 304 -3.19 -8.40 3.93
N MET A 305 -3.78 -8.89 2.85
CA MET A 305 -4.14 -8.15 1.62
C MET A 305 -2.94 -7.62 0.82
N GLN A 306 -1.72 -8.03 1.14
CA GLN A 306 -0.52 -7.57 0.45
C GLN A 306 -0.33 -8.26 -0.91
N SER A 307 -0.91 -9.44 -1.10
CA SER A 307 -0.79 -10.21 -2.34
C SER A 307 -2.09 -10.29 -3.16
N THR A 308 -3.06 -9.43 -2.88
CA THR A 308 -4.34 -9.38 -3.63
C THR A 308 -4.11 -8.88 -5.04
N THR A 309 -4.56 -9.67 -6.03
CA THR A 309 -4.32 -9.39 -7.46
C THR A 309 -5.51 -8.71 -8.13
N ALA A 310 -5.27 -8.09 -9.30
CA ALA A 310 -6.35 -7.61 -10.17
C ALA A 310 -7.35 -8.72 -10.54
N GLN A 311 -6.89 -9.98 -10.64
CA GLN A 311 -7.76 -11.12 -10.90
C GLN A 311 -8.69 -11.42 -9.71
N ASP A 312 -8.21 -11.29 -8.48
CA ASP A 312 -9.03 -11.46 -7.27
C ASP A 312 -10.11 -10.39 -7.21
N VAL A 313 -9.75 -9.15 -7.53
CA VAL A 313 -10.70 -8.03 -7.64
C VAL A 313 -11.76 -8.32 -8.72
N ALA A 314 -11.36 -8.80 -9.89
CA ALA A 314 -12.28 -9.16 -10.96
C ALA A 314 -13.21 -10.32 -10.58
N ASN A 315 -12.78 -11.18 -9.66
CA ASN A 315 -13.57 -12.26 -9.09
C ASN A 315 -14.50 -11.81 -7.94
N GLY A 316 -14.51 -10.51 -7.61
CA GLY A 316 -15.39 -9.92 -6.61
C GLY A 316 -14.82 -9.85 -5.20
N THR A 317 -13.49 -9.98 -5.04
CA THR A 317 -12.83 -9.75 -3.76
C THR A 317 -12.94 -8.27 -3.39
N THR A 318 -13.33 -7.99 -2.14
CA THR A 318 -13.41 -6.65 -1.56
C THR A 318 -12.68 -6.61 -0.22
N TYR A 319 -12.24 -5.44 0.20
CA TYR A 319 -11.62 -5.24 1.52
C TYR A 319 -12.52 -5.78 2.65
N LEU A 320 -13.80 -5.42 2.66
CA LEU A 320 -14.76 -5.92 3.65
C LEU A 320 -14.90 -7.44 3.62
N SER A 321 -14.86 -8.06 2.44
CA SER A 321 -14.98 -9.53 2.32
C SER A 321 -13.77 -10.25 2.91
N LEU A 322 -12.56 -9.70 2.74
CA LEU A 322 -11.32 -10.24 3.33
C LEU A 322 -11.30 -10.03 4.84
N MET A 323 -11.63 -8.83 5.32
CA MET A 323 -11.74 -8.58 6.76
C MET A 323 -12.82 -9.47 7.42
N ALA A 324 -13.95 -9.74 6.76
CA ALA A 324 -14.94 -10.67 7.29
C ALA A 324 -14.42 -12.12 7.36
N LYS A 325 -13.66 -12.57 6.35
CA LYS A 325 -12.98 -13.87 6.40
C LYS A 325 -11.95 -13.94 7.53
N ASN A 326 -11.16 -12.89 7.69
CA ASN A 326 -10.21 -12.78 8.81
C ASN A 326 -10.92 -12.87 10.17
N LEU A 327 -12.09 -12.25 10.31
CA LEU A 327 -12.90 -12.38 11.52
C LEU A 327 -13.32 -13.84 11.79
N ASP A 328 -13.70 -14.60 10.76
CA ASP A 328 -14.08 -15.99 10.94
C ASP A 328 -12.88 -16.86 11.35
N VAL A 329 -11.69 -16.62 10.76
CA VAL A 329 -10.44 -17.26 11.16
C VAL A 329 -10.08 -16.89 12.62
N LEU A 330 -10.22 -15.61 12.97
CA LEU A 330 -9.95 -15.12 14.32
C LEU A 330 -10.88 -15.78 15.36
N LYS A 331 -12.18 -15.93 15.06
CA LYS A 331 -13.13 -16.65 15.93
C LYS A 331 -12.67 -18.09 16.17
N GLU A 332 -12.20 -18.79 15.14
CA GLU A 332 -11.68 -20.15 15.27
C GLU A 332 -10.40 -20.18 16.12
N ALA A 333 -9.50 -19.22 15.96
CA ALA A 333 -8.26 -19.12 16.71
C ALA A 333 -8.49 -18.82 18.19
N LEU A 334 -9.51 -18.01 18.50
CA LEU A 334 -9.82 -17.60 19.87
C LEU A 334 -10.68 -18.63 20.64
N GLY A 335 -11.29 -19.60 19.98
CA GLY A 335 -12.07 -20.71 20.56
C GLY A 335 -13.49 -20.32 20.93
#